data_949e0130ee9b0d2721671a51f5b167c6
#
_entry.id   949e0130ee9b0d2721671a51f5b167c6
#
_cell.length_a   1.000
_cell.length_b   1.000
_cell.length_c   1.000
_cell.angle_alpha   90.00
_cell.angle_beta   90.00
_cell.angle_gamma   90.00
#
_symmetry.space_group_name_H-M   'P 1'
#
loop_
_entity.id
_entity.type
_entity.pdbx_description
1 polymer ?
#
loop_
_entity_poly.entity_id
_entity_poly.type
_entity_poly.pdbx_seq_one_letter_code
_entity_poly.pdbx_strand_id
1 'polypeptide(L)'
;MTVEGDLTFRELARKLADVIEAMALKLEDTAGLLKKERLLLAGKDYASLQSLLKELERSVSDFLGLEAERDRLAGQLACVLGCDPKMSEIASNLEEETSKPLVDAADRLQRSIKGLKSEFEITSRLLDESKKLGDLVLSQLRGLTGSGFSVRG
;
A
#
# COMPACT_ATOMS: atom_id res chain seq x y z
N MET A 1 -25.34 -18.68 11.74
CA MET A 1 -25.09 -17.66 10.69
C MET A 1 -25.64 -18.18 9.37
N THR A 2 -26.28 -17.33 8.62
CA THR A 2 -26.84 -17.71 7.32
C THR A 2 -25.75 -17.80 6.25
N VAL A 3 -26.04 -18.49 5.15
CA VAL A 3 -25.13 -18.58 3.99
C VAL A 3 -24.78 -17.19 3.45
N GLU A 4 -25.70 -16.25 3.52
CA GLU A 4 -25.50 -14.87 3.11
C GLU A 4 -24.43 -14.17 3.95
N GLY A 5 -24.41 -14.41 5.26
CA GLY A 5 -23.37 -13.85 6.13
C GLY A 5 -21.98 -14.35 5.78
N ASP A 6 -21.84 -15.64 5.48
CA ASP A 6 -20.57 -16.24 5.08
C ASP A 6 -20.09 -15.67 3.74
N LEU A 7 -20.99 -15.49 2.78
CA LEU A 7 -20.67 -14.88 1.49
C LEU A 7 -20.22 -13.43 1.66
N THR A 8 -20.87 -12.68 2.56
CA THR A 8 -20.50 -11.28 2.83
C THR A 8 -19.08 -11.18 3.40
N PHE A 9 -18.73 -12.06 4.34
CA PHE A 9 -17.36 -12.09 4.90
C PHE A 9 -16.34 -12.39 3.81
N ARG A 10 -16.60 -13.41 3.00
CA ARG A 10 -15.70 -13.81 1.92
C ARG A 10 -15.54 -12.72 0.88
N GLU A 11 -16.64 -12.05 0.51
CA GLU A 11 -16.60 -10.94 -0.44
C GLU A 11 -15.79 -9.77 0.09
N LEU A 12 -16.03 -9.37 1.33
CA LEU A 12 -15.28 -8.27 1.95
C LEU A 12 -13.81 -8.61 2.08
N ALA A 13 -13.49 -9.84 2.49
CA ALA A 13 -12.11 -10.30 2.62
C ALA A 13 -11.40 -10.29 1.26
N ARG A 14 -12.08 -10.76 0.21
CA ARG A 14 -11.52 -10.77 -1.14
C ARG A 14 -11.30 -9.35 -1.65
N LYS A 15 -12.27 -8.46 -1.49
CA LYS A 15 -12.15 -7.06 -1.90
C LYS A 15 -11.01 -6.37 -1.15
N LEU A 16 -10.89 -6.65 0.14
CA LEU A 16 -9.79 -6.10 0.94
C LEU A 16 -8.44 -6.61 0.43
N ALA A 17 -8.33 -7.92 0.16
CA ALA A 17 -7.10 -8.49 -0.39
C ALA A 17 -6.76 -7.86 -1.75
N ASP A 18 -7.75 -7.67 -2.62
CA ASP A 18 -7.55 -7.05 -3.94
C ASP A 18 -7.05 -5.61 -3.82
N VAL A 19 -7.60 -4.82 -2.89
CA VAL A 19 -7.16 -3.44 -2.66
C VAL A 19 -5.73 -3.43 -2.12
N ILE A 20 -5.39 -4.32 -1.21
CA ILE A 20 -4.03 -4.42 -0.66
C ILE A 20 -3.03 -4.80 -1.77
N GLU A 21 -3.40 -5.74 -2.64
CA GLU A 21 -2.57 -6.09 -3.80
C GLU A 21 -2.39 -4.90 -4.74
N ALA A 22 -3.46 -4.13 -4.99
CA ALA A 22 -3.38 -2.93 -5.81
C ALA A 22 -2.45 -1.88 -5.17
N MET A 23 -2.48 -1.73 -3.85
CA MET A 23 -1.57 -0.85 -3.11
C MET A 23 -0.12 -1.30 -3.30
N ALA A 24 0.15 -2.60 -3.16
CA ALA A 24 1.49 -3.15 -3.35
C ALA A 24 2.00 -2.87 -4.78
N LEU A 25 1.16 -3.11 -5.78
CA LEU A 25 1.51 -2.86 -7.17
C LEU A 25 1.81 -1.38 -7.41
N LYS A 26 1.02 -0.49 -6.83
CA LYS A 26 1.24 0.96 -6.96
C LYS A 26 2.57 1.38 -6.35
N LEU A 27 2.96 0.82 -5.22
CA LEU A 27 4.26 1.10 -4.60
C LEU A 27 5.42 0.55 -5.44
N GLU A 28 5.24 -0.62 -6.04
CA GLU A 28 6.24 -1.20 -6.95
C GLU A 28 6.41 -0.32 -8.19
N ASP A 29 5.32 0.17 -8.75
CA ASP A 29 5.35 1.10 -9.90
C ASP A 29 6.06 2.41 -9.52
N THR A 30 5.75 2.94 -8.34
CA THR A 30 6.38 4.17 -7.84
C THR A 30 7.89 3.98 -7.65
N ALA A 31 8.30 2.83 -7.13
CA ALA A 31 9.73 2.51 -7.00
C ALA A 31 10.42 2.50 -8.38
N GLY A 32 9.74 1.96 -9.40
CA GLY A 32 10.22 1.98 -10.78
C GLY A 32 10.38 3.39 -11.33
N LEU A 33 9.44 4.28 -11.01
CA LEU A 33 9.52 5.70 -11.40
C LEU A 33 10.70 6.40 -10.76
N LEU A 34 11.01 6.09 -9.49
CA LEU A 34 12.17 6.66 -8.80
C LEU A 34 13.48 6.22 -9.44
N LYS A 35 13.55 4.96 -9.89
CA LYS A 35 14.73 4.48 -10.62
C LYS A 35 14.90 5.23 -11.94
N LYS A 36 13.83 5.47 -12.66
CA LYS A 36 13.84 6.28 -13.89
C LYS A 36 14.28 7.70 -13.61
N GLU A 37 13.80 8.29 -12.51
CA GLU A 37 14.19 9.65 -12.10
C GLU A 37 15.71 9.77 -11.97
N ARG A 38 16.35 8.79 -11.32
CA ARG A 38 17.80 8.79 -11.17
C ARG A 38 18.53 8.71 -12.52
N LEU A 39 18.01 7.90 -13.43
CA LEU A 39 18.59 7.77 -14.77
C LEU A 39 18.46 9.05 -15.59
N LEU A 40 17.30 9.69 -15.54
CA LEU A 40 17.05 10.95 -16.24
C LEU A 40 17.92 12.08 -15.67
N LEU A 41 18.11 12.10 -14.35
CA LEU A 41 18.97 13.06 -13.70
C LEU A 41 20.42 12.89 -14.13
N ALA A 42 20.90 11.65 -14.16
CA ALA A 42 22.26 11.33 -14.60
C ALA A 42 22.50 11.73 -16.06
N GLY A 43 21.47 11.55 -16.91
CA GLY A 43 21.51 11.94 -18.32
C GLY A 43 21.19 13.40 -18.58
N LYS A 44 20.89 14.18 -17.55
CA LYS A 44 20.52 15.61 -17.65
C LYS A 44 19.32 15.88 -18.54
N ASP A 45 18.38 14.93 -18.61
CA ASP A 45 17.16 15.05 -19.38
C ASP A 45 16.07 15.70 -18.50
N TYR A 46 16.14 17.01 -18.33
CA TYR A 46 15.26 17.73 -17.42
C TYR A 46 13.81 17.83 -17.91
N ALA A 47 13.58 17.78 -19.21
CA ALA A 47 12.23 17.81 -19.75
C ALA A 47 11.46 16.53 -19.39
N SER A 48 12.09 15.37 -19.60
CA SER A 48 11.53 14.09 -19.20
C SER A 48 11.39 13.96 -17.68
N LEU A 49 12.32 14.57 -16.95
CA LEU A 49 12.28 14.59 -15.50
C LEU A 49 11.03 15.29 -14.97
N GLN A 50 10.65 16.42 -15.56
CA GLN A 50 9.42 17.15 -15.17
C GLN A 50 8.17 16.31 -15.38
N SER A 51 8.09 15.61 -16.51
CA SER A 51 6.97 14.70 -16.78
C SER A 51 6.90 13.56 -15.78
N LEU A 52 8.06 13.03 -15.41
CA LEU A 52 8.18 11.95 -14.44
C LEU A 52 7.75 12.39 -13.05
N LEU A 53 8.09 13.61 -12.64
CA LEU A 53 7.65 14.15 -11.34
C LEU A 53 6.14 14.24 -11.24
N LYS A 54 5.47 14.59 -12.35
CA LYS A 54 4.01 14.60 -12.40
C LYS A 54 3.43 13.18 -12.25
N GLU A 55 4.07 12.20 -12.87
CA GLU A 55 3.68 10.80 -12.73
C GLU A 55 3.84 10.32 -11.28
N LEU A 56 4.92 10.73 -10.62
CA LEU A 56 5.16 10.42 -9.21
C LEU A 56 4.04 11.00 -8.33
N GLU A 57 3.69 12.27 -8.54
CA GLU A 57 2.60 12.91 -7.80
C GLU A 57 1.28 12.16 -7.98
N ARG A 58 0.97 11.77 -9.22
CA ARG A 58 -0.23 11.00 -9.53
C ARG A 58 -0.21 9.64 -8.84
N SER A 59 0.94 8.98 -8.85
CA SER A 59 1.10 7.67 -8.22
C SER A 59 0.83 7.74 -6.72
N VAL A 60 1.36 8.79 -6.06
CA VAL A 60 1.11 9.02 -4.63
C VAL A 60 -0.38 9.27 -4.37
N SER A 61 -1.02 10.09 -5.19
CA SER A 61 -2.45 10.40 -5.07
C SER A 61 -3.29 9.13 -5.22
N ASP A 62 -2.98 8.29 -6.21
CA ASP A 62 -3.67 7.02 -6.43
C ASP A 62 -3.50 6.08 -5.24
N PHE A 63 -2.31 6.02 -4.68
CA PHE A 63 -2.04 5.21 -3.50
C PHE A 63 -2.89 5.67 -2.30
N LEU A 64 -2.99 6.98 -2.08
CA LEU A 64 -3.79 7.52 -0.98
C LEU A 64 -5.28 7.17 -1.14
N GLY A 65 -5.78 7.14 -2.37
CA GLY A 65 -7.14 6.70 -2.67
C GLY A 65 -7.35 5.22 -2.32
N LEU A 66 -6.37 4.38 -2.65
CA LEU A 66 -6.42 2.96 -2.32
C LEU A 66 -6.35 2.74 -0.79
N GLU A 67 -5.54 3.54 -0.11
CA GLU A 67 -5.45 3.46 1.35
C GLU A 67 -6.78 3.79 2.02
N ALA A 68 -7.48 4.81 1.55
CA ALA A 68 -8.80 5.14 2.06
C ALA A 68 -9.79 4.01 1.84
N GLU A 69 -9.75 3.36 0.69
CA GLU A 69 -10.59 2.21 0.38
C GLU A 69 -10.26 1.00 1.26
N ARG A 70 -8.98 0.74 1.51
CA ARG A 70 -8.53 -0.31 2.43
C ARG A 70 -9.10 -0.07 3.84
N ASP A 71 -8.98 1.17 4.34
CA ASP A 71 -9.51 1.53 5.65
C ASP A 71 -11.02 1.27 5.74
N ARG A 72 -11.75 1.65 4.72
CA ARG A 72 -13.21 1.45 4.66
C ARG A 72 -13.56 -0.03 4.69
N LEU A 73 -12.91 -0.84 3.87
CA LEU A 73 -13.19 -2.28 3.78
C LEU A 73 -12.77 -3.01 5.06
N ALA A 74 -11.60 -2.65 5.62
CA ALA A 74 -11.14 -3.23 6.88
C ALA A 74 -12.11 -2.92 8.02
N GLY A 75 -12.60 -1.69 8.08
CA GLY A 75 -13.59 -1.30 9.07
C GLY A 75 -14.89 -2.06 8.93
N GLN A 76 -15.39 -2.24 7.72
CA GLN A 76 -16.61 -3.01 7.46
C GLN A 76 -16.44 -4.47 7.86
N LEU A 77 -15.34 -5.09 7.45
CA LEU A 77 -15.06 -6.48 7.75
C LEU A 77 -14.90 -6.71 9.25
N ALA A 78 -14.16 -5.83 9.92
CA ALA A 78 -13.95 -5.89 11.36
C ALA A 78 -15.28 -5.76 12.12
N CYS A 79 -16.14 -4.86 11.66
CA CYS A 79 -17.47 -4.68 12.26
C CYS A 79 -18.29 -5.96 12.17
N VAL A 80 -18.30 -6.60 11.01
CA VAL A 80 -19.04 -7.84 10.77
C VAL A 80 -18.45 -8.99 11.58
N LEU A 81 -17.13 -9.03 11.75
CA LEU A 81 -16.45 -10.08 12.53
C LEU A 81 -16.47 -9.80 14.04
N GLY A 82 -16.80 -8.58 14.45
CA GLY A 82 -16.83 -8.21 15.85
C GLY A 82 -15.43 -8.08 16.47
N CYS A 83 -14.47 -7.60 15.69
CA CYS A 83 -13.08 -7.42 16.15
C CYS A 83 -12.56 -6.03 15.79
N ASP A 84 -11.36 -5.68 16.25
CA ASP A 84 -10.71 -4.43 15.88
C ASP A 84 -10.27 -4.47 14.41
N PRO A 85 -10.21 -3.31 13.72
CA PRO A 85 -9.82 -3.26 12.31
C PRO A 85 -8.31 -3.39 12.10
N LYS A 86 -7.68 -4.32 12.81
CA LYS A 86 -6.27 -4.66 12.65
C LYS A 86 -6.16 -5.92 11.82
N MET A 87 -5.20 -5.95 10.91
CA MET A 87 -5.06 -7.09 9.99
C MET A 87 -4.86 -8.41 10.74
N SER A 88 -4.08 -8.40 11.81
CA SER A 88 -3.85 -9.60 12.64
C SER A 88 -5.15 -10.13 13.24
N GLU A 89 -6.02 -9.26 13.75
CA GLU A 89 -7.30 -9.66 14.33
C GLU A 89 -8.29 -10.09 13.26
N ILE A 90 -8.35 -9.39 12.15
CA ILE A 90 -9.22 -9.78 11.03
C ILE A 90 -8.82 -11.17 10.54
N ALA A 91 -7.54 -11.39 10.30
CA ALA A 91 -7.05 -12.68 9.80
C ALA A 91 -7.32 -13.82 10.78
N SER A 92 -7.18 -13.58 12.09
CA SER A 92 -7.41 -14.61 13.11
C SER A 92 -8.89 -14.95 13.28
N ASN A 93 -9.80 -14.09 12.84
CA ASN A 93 -11.24 -14.31 12.91
C ASN A 93 -11.84 -14.84 11.61
N LEU A 94 -11.00 -15.16 10.63
CA LEU A 94 -11.40 -15.76 9.36
C LEU A 94 -10.86 -17.17 9.26
N GLU A 95 -11.54 -18.02 8.49
CA GLU A 95 -11.04 -19.34 8.15
C GLU A 95 -9.73 -19.20 7.38
N GLU A 96 -8.82 -20.16 7.54
CA GLU A 96 -7.50 -20.13 6.90
C GLU A 96 -7.61 -19.90 5.39
N GLU A 97 -8.55 -20.58 4.75
CA GLU A 97 -8.76 -20.45 3.30
C GLU A 97 -9.13 -19.03 2.89
N THR A 98 -9.93 -18.34 3.71
CA THR A 98 -10.36 -16.96 3.45
C THR A 98 -9.30 -15.94 3.85
N SER A 99 -8.55 -16.21 4.93
CA SER A 99 -7.53 -15.31 5.43
C SER A 99 -6.22 -15.35 4.63
N LYS A 100 -5.91 -16.49 4.01
CA LYS A 100 -4.64 -16.67 3.29
C LYS A 100 -4.37 -15.61 2.22
N PRO A 101 -5.32 -15.30 1.31
CA PRO A 101 -5.09 -14.23 0.33
C PRO A 101 -4.84 -12.88 0.97
N LEU A 102 -5.49 -12.58 2.10
CA LEU A 102 -5.27 -11.35 2.86
C LEU A 102 -3.87 -11.29 3.43
N VAL A 103 -3.43 -12.37 4.06
CA VAL A 103 -2.10 -12.47 4.66
C VAL A 103 -1.02 -12.32 3.57
N ASP A 104 -1.19 -13.02 2.45
CA ASP A 104 -0.26 -12.97 1.33
C ASP A 104 -0.19 -11.57 0.74
N ALA A 105 -1.33 -10.90 0.58
CA ALA A 105 -1.40 -9.52 0.08
C ALA A 105 -0.71 -8.55 1.05
N ALA A 106 -0.96 -8.70 2.35
CA ALA A 106 -0.33 -7.86 3.38
C ALA A 106 1.19 -8.04 3.39
N ASP A 107 1.67 -9.26 3.27
CA ASP A 107 3.10 -9.56 3.21
C ASP A 107 3.74 -8.92 1.98
N ARG A 108 3.09 -9.01 0.83
CA ARG A 108 3.55 -8.37 -0.40
C ARG A 108 3.62 -6.85 -0.23
N LEU A 109 2.59 -6.24 0.36
CA LEU A 109 2.56 -4.81 0.59
C LEU A 109 3.71 -4.38 1.50
N GLN A 110 4.01 -5.13 2.55
CA GLN A 110 5.13 -4.82 3.44
C GLN A 110 6.47 -4.87 2.71
N ARG A 111 6.67 -5.87 1.85
CA ARG A 111 7.88 -5.93 1.02
C ARG A 111 7.97 -4.74 0.07
N SER A 112 6.84 -4.35 -0.51
CA SER A 112 6.77 -3.18 -1.41
C SER A 112 7.08 -1.88 -0.68
N ILE A 113 6.61 -1.73 0.56
CA ILE A 113 6.92 -0.59 1.43
C ILE A 113 8.42 -0.49 1.67
N LYS A 114 9.06 -1.60 2.04
CA LYS A 114 10.51 -1.63 2.28
C LYS A 114 11.30 -1.29 1.04
N GLY A 115 10.88 -1.83 -0.10
CA GLY A 115 11.51 -1.53 -1.39
C GLY A 115 11.41 -0.07 -1.75
N LEU A 116 10.24 0.53 -1.56
CA LEU A 116 10.02 1.94 -1.85
C LEU A 116 10.82 2.85 -0.93
N LYS A 117 10.85 2.54 0.38
CA LYS A 117 11.68 3.27 1.34
C LYS A 117 13.13 3.33 0.90
N SER A 118 13.67 2.19 0.48
CA SER A 118 15.04 2.08 0.00
C SER A 118 15.27 2.99 -1.22
N GLU A 119 14.34 2.98 -2.17
CA GLU A 119 14.43 3.82 -3.37
C GLU A 119 14.35 5.30 -3.03
N PHE A 120 13.48 5.70 -2.11
CA PHE A 120 13.38 7.09 -1.67
C PHE A 120 14.66 7.55 -0.98
N GLU A 121 15.27 6.71 -0.15
CA GLU A 121 16.53 7.06 0.52
C GLU A 121 17.65 7.33 -0.47
N ILE A 122 17.75 6.52 -1.53
CA ILE A 122 18.75 6.72 -2.58
C ILE A 122 18.45 8.00 -3.35
N THR A 123 17.21 8.18 -3.77
CA THR A 123 16.79 9.29 -4.63
C THR A 123 16.82 10.63 -3.90
N SER A 124 16.42 10.65 -2.62
CA SER A 124 16.39 11.89 -1.83
C SER A 124 17.75 12.52 -1.59
N ARG A 125 18.81 11.74 -1.76
CA ARG A 125 20.18 12.27 -1.71
C ARG A 125 20.53 13.08 -2.95
N LEU A 126 19.75 12.91 -4.01
CA LEU A 126 20.02 13.51 -5.32
C LEU A 126 19.09 14.68 -5.65
N LEU A 127 17.84 14.63 -5.17
CA LEU A 127 16.81 15.61 -5.54
C LEU A 127 15.96 16.03 -4.34
N ASP A 128 15.90 17.34 -4.09
CA ASP A 128 15.10 17.88 -2.99
C ASP A 128 13.60 17.64 -3.18
N GLU A 129 13.10 17.72 -4.41
CA GLU A 129 11.69 17.48 -4.70
C GLU A 129 11.28 16.05 -4.44
N SER A 130 12.12 15.10 -4.82
CA SER A 130 11.90 13.70 -4.53
C SER A 130 11.91 13.44 -3.04
N LYS A 131 12.74 14.15 -2.30
CA LYS A 131 12.76 14.06 -0.85
C LYS A 131 11.41 14.46 -0.25
N LYS A 132 10.82 15.55 -0.72
CA LYS A 132 9.51 16.02 -0.24
C LYS A 132 8.42 14.98 -0.50
N LEU A 133 8.39 14.42 -1.70
CA LEU A 133 7.43 13.36 -2.05
C LEU A 133 7.68 12.11 -1.21
N GLY A 134 8.95 11.75 -1.04
CA GLY A 134 9.34 10.61 -0.22
C GLY A 134 8.87 10.77 1.22
N ASP A 135 9.06 11.95 1.81
CA ASP A 135 8.63 12.23 3.17
C ASP A 135 7.11 12.11 3.31
N LEU A 136 6.35 12.58 2.31
CA LEU A 136 4.90 12.46 2.31
C LEU A 136 4.47 10.99 2.28
N VAL A 137 5.01 10.21 1.37
CA VAL A 137 4.67 8.79 1.23
C VAL A 137 5.09 8.00 2.48
N LEU A 138 6.29 8.25 2.99
CA LEU A 138 6.76 7.57 4.21
C LEU A 138 5.90 7.90 5.41
N SER A 139 5.40 9.13 5.51
CA SER A 139 4.47 9.51 6.57
C SER A 139 3.18 8.69 6.50
N GLN A 140 2.63 8.52 5.30
CA GLN A 140 1.44 7.69 5.09
C GLN A 140 1.71 6.22 5.38
N LEU A 141 2.86 5.71 4.97
CA LEU A 141 3.25 4.32 5.21
C LEU A 141 3.45 4.02 6.70
N ARG A 142 3.98 4.98 7.46
CA ARG A 142 4.08 4.85 8.93
C ARG A 142 2.70 4.75 9.54
N GLY A 143 1.74 5.53 9.04
CA GLY A 143 0.37 5.44 9.46
C GLY A 143 -0.20 4.04 9.26
N LEU A 144 0.07 3.42 8.11
CA LEU A 144 -0.37 2.06 7.80
C LEU A 144 0.25 1.04 8.76
N THR A 145 1.57 1.09 8.94
CA THR A 145 2.26 0.14 9.82
C THR A 145 1.91 0.38 11.28
N GLY A 146 1.74 1.64 11.69
CA GLY A 146 1.34 2.01 13.04
C GLY A 146 -0.10 1.65 13.36
N SER A 147 -0.98 1.57 12.37
CA SER A 147 -2.41 1.24 12.56
C SER A 147 -2.68 -0.27 12.55
N GLY A 148 -1.67 -1.10 12.69
CA GLY A 148 -1.84 -2.55 12.75
C GLY A 148 -2.01 -3.20 11.39
N PHE A 149 -1.46 -2.60 10.35
CA PHE A 149 -1.45 -3.20 9.03
C PHE A 149 -0.61 -4.48 8.99
N SER A 150 0.40 -4.58 9.85
CA SER A 150 1.24 -5.74 9.92
C SER A 150 0.48 -6.95 10.48
N VAL A 151 0.57 -8.08 9.82
CA VAL A 151 -0.02 -9.34 10.27
C VAL A 151 0.76 -9.92 11.45
N ARG A 152 1.99 -9.51 11.62
CA ARG A 152 2.88 -10.00 12.67
C ARG A 152 2.81 -9.18 13.96
N GLY A 153 1.92 -8.25 13.99
CA GLY A 153 1.63 -7.27 15.02
C GLY A 153 1.84 -7.60 16.44
#